data_bf60353b4b468de4e9c04e7689b95924
#
_entry.id   bf60353b4b468de4e9c04e7689b95924
#
_cell.length_a   1.000
_cell.length_b   1.000
_cell.length_c   1.000
_cell.angle_alpha   90.00
_cell.angle_beta   90.00
_cell.angle_gamma   90.00
#
_symmetry.space_group_name_H-M   'P 1'
#
loop_
_entity.id
_entity.type
_entity.pdbx_description
1 polymer ?
#
loop_
_entity_poly.entity_id
_entity_poly.type
_entity_poly.pdbx_seq_one_letter_code
_entity_poly.pdbx_strand_id
1 'polypeptide(L)'
;MSKKIYISPSSQPANTYAVGDTNEQEQCRRIGAALEKALSRCGFDAKAGLSGSMYTRVPESNDFGADLHLPIHTNAFDGSVAGLRIMVYKKGGEAEQIAKAIMAALAPITPGASDGISEYPGLYEVKNSNAICVYVEVGFHDNPQEAQWIIDHTQAIAEAICKGLCSHYGVTYVPGEQTIYRVQVGAFLEKRNALRLRDDLISKGYEAFITQ
;
A
#
# COMPACT_ATOMS: atom_id res chain seq x y z
N MET A 1 -8.33 21.56 -10.99
CA MET A 1 -8.84 21.16 -9.66
C MET A 1 -8.10 19.91 -9.25
N SER A 2 -7.82 19.76 -7.96
CA SER A 2 -7.24 18.54 -7.41
C SER A 2 -8.20 17.36 -7.60
N LYS A 3 -7.69 16.17 -7.92
CA LYS A 3 -8.49 14.95 -7.99
C LYS A 3 -8.89 14.49 -6.59
N LYS A 4 -10.15 14.12 -6.42
CA LYS A 4 -10.71 13.60 -5.18
C LYS A 4 -10.63 12.09 -5.14
N ILE A 5 -9.89 11.55 -4.17
CA ILE A 5 -9.65 10.11 -4.01
C ILE A 5 -10.28 9.66 -2.69
N TYR A 6 -11.28 8.79 -2.75
CA TYR A 6 -11.83 8.15 -1.56
C TYR A 6 -11.26 6.75 -1.41
N ILE A 7 -10.54 6.51 -0.32
CA ILE A 7 -9.92 5.23 0.01
C ILE A 7 -10.89 4.46 0.92
N SER A 8 -11.27 3.24 0.52
CA SER A 8 -12.19 2.36 1.26
C SER A 8 -11.46 1.10 1.74
N PRO A 9 -10.77 1.13 2.90
CA PRO A 9 -10.09 -0.05 3.42
C PRO A 9 -11.10 -1.13 3.83
N SER A 10 -10.75 -2.41 3.73
CA SER A 10 -11.60 -3.52 4.15
C SER A 10 -12.20 -3.35 5.55
N SER A 11 -13.42 -3.83 5.73
CA SER A 11 -14.13 -3.87 7.02
C SER A 11 -14.38 -5.31 7.49
N GLN A 12 -13.52 -6.25 7.14
CA GLN A 12 -13.67 -7.68 7.40
C GLN A 12 -12.74 -8.16 8.55
N PRO A 13 -13.13 -7.98 9.82
CA PRO A 13 -12.29 -8.37 10.97
C PRO A 13 -12.24 -9.89 11.18
N ALA A 14 -13.17 -10.65 10.58
CA ALA A 14 -13.18 -12.12 10.66
C ALA A 14 -12.11 -12.77 9.75
N ASN A 15 -11.57 -12.03 8.79
CA ASN A 15 -10.52 -12.50 7.89
C ASN A 15 -9.16 -12.37 8.59
N THR A 16 -8.78 -13.40 9.37
CA THR A 16 -7.53 -13.42 10.12
C THR A 16 -6.35 -13.73 9.22
N TYR A 17 -5.22 -13.11 9.49
CA TYR A 17 -3.97 -13.35 8.79
C TYR A 17 -3.33 -14.68 9.24
N ALA A 18 -2.62 -15.34 8.35
CA ALA A 18 -1.88 -16.56 8.67
C ALA A 18 -0.79 -16.36 9.72
N VAL A 19 -0.34 -15.11 9.93
CA VAL A 19 0.68 -14.73 10.92
C VAL A 19 0.35 -13.37 11.56
N GLY A 20 0.97 -13.05 12.70
CA GLY A 20 0.98 -11.70 13.28
C GLY A 20 -0.22 -11.33 14.14
N ASP A 21 -1.10 -12.29 14.49
CA ASP A 21 -2.29 -12.05 15.35
C ASP A 21 -3.08 -10.78 14.96
N THR A 22 -3.38 -10.64 13.68
CA THR A 22 -4.05 -9.50 13.07
C THR A 22 -5.08 -9.95 12.04
N ASN A 23 -5.77 -9.02 11.40
CA ASN A 23 -6.82 -9.30 10.43
C ASN A 23 -6.81 -8.30 9.27
N GLU A 24 -7.59 -8.61 8.23
CA GLU A 24 -7.70 -7.82 7.02
C GLU A 24 -8.11 -6.37 7.31
N GLN A 25 -9.14 -6.17 8.15
CA GLN A 25 -9.62 -4.83 8.49
C GLN A 25 -8.51 -3.96 9.09
N GLU A 26 -7.72 -4.51 10.01
CA GLU A 26 -6.65 -3.78 10.69
C GLU A 26 -5.55 -3.39 9.70
N GLN A 27 -5.05 -4.32 8.90
CA GLN A 27 -3.96 -4.06 7.97
C GLN A 27 -4.40 -3.13 6.83
N CYS A 28 -5.59 -3.33 6.26
CA CYS A 28 -6.12 -2.45 5.22
C CYS A 28 -6.37 -1.02 5.73
N ARG A 29 -6.80 -0.84 6.99
CA ARG A 29 -6.90 0.50 7.60
C ARG A 29 -5.54 1.18 7.77
N ARG A 30 -4.51 0.44 8.15
CA ARG A 30 -3.14 0.96 8.23
C ARG A 30 -2.65 1.42 6.86
N ILE A 31 -2.86 0.60 5.83
CA ILE A 31 -2.52 0.97 4.44
C ILE A 31 -3.33 2.20 3.99
N GLY A 32 -4.64 2.21 4.24
CA GLY A 32 -5.51 3.33 3.87
C GLY A 32 -5.10 4.67 4.51
N ALA A 33 -4.77 4.65 5.80
CA ALA A 33 -4.30 5.84 6.51
C ALA A 33 -2.92 6.33 6.01
N ALA A 34 -2.02 5.42 5.66
CA ALA A 34 -0.73 5.75 5.06
C ALA A 34 -0.90 6.32 3.64
N LEU A 35 -1.82 5.74 2.86
CA LEU A 35 -2.11 6.16 1.49
C LEU A 35 -2.77 7.56 1.45
N GLU A 36 -3.69 7.86 2.37
CA GLU A 36 -4.29 9.19 2.50
C GLU A 36 -3.21 10.27 2.69
N LYS A 37 -2.25 10.03 3.57
CA LYS A 37 -1.12 10.93 3.81
C LYS A 37 -0.23 11.07 2.57
N ALA A 38 0.06 9.97 1.87
CA ALA A 38 0.88 9.98 0.67
C ALA A 38 0.22 10.75 -0.47
N LEU A 39 -1.07 10.55 -0.70
CA LEU A 39 -1.86 11.24 -1.72
C LEU A 39 -1.99 12.73 -1.40
N SER A 40 -2.31 13.10 -0.16
CA SER A 40 -2.42 14.50 0.26
C SER A 40 -1.10 15.24 0.08
N ARG A 41 0.04 14.61 0.39
CA ARG A 41 1.38 15.14 0.17
C ARG A 41 1.67 15.41 -1.31
N CYS A 42 1.10 14.60 -2.21
CA CYS A 42 1.21 14.77 -3.66
C CYS A 42 0.17 15.75 -4.23
N GLY A 43 -0.70 16.36 -3.40
CA GLY A 43 -1.66 17.38 -3.82
C GLY A 43 -3.03 16.83 -4.25
N PHE A 44 -3.33 15.56 -4.00
CA PHE A 44 -4.69 15.03 -4.12
C PHE A 44 -5.56 15.48 -2.94
N ASP A 45 -6.86 15.63 -3.19
CA ASP A 45 -7.88 15.73 -2.13
C ASP A 45 -8.27 14.30 -1.75
N ALA A 46 -7.60 13.75 -0.74
CA ALA A 46 -7.73 12.35 -0.34
C ALA A 46 -8.45 12.20 1.00
N LYS A 47 -9.32 11.20 1.09
CA LYS A 47 -10.04 10.84 2.32
C LYS A 47 -10.08 9.33 2.48
N ALA A 48 -9.66 8.82 3.65
CA ALA A 48 -9.80 7.41 4.01
C ALA A 48 -11.01 7.18 4.93
N GLY A 49 -11.93 6.31 4.49
CA GLY A 49 -13.06 5.82 5.29
C GLY A 49 -12.61 4.77 6.29
N LEU A 50 -12.01 5.19 7.41
CA LEU A 50 -11.43 4.28 8.41
C LEU A 50 -12.45 3.65 9.38
N SER A 51 -13.74 4.04 9.28
CA SER A 51 -14.84 3.50 10.09
C SER A 51 -15.96 2.97 9.20
N GLY A 52 -16.90 2.25 9.79
CA GLY A 52 -18.06 1.70 9.09
C GLY A 52 -17.72 0.53 8.15
N SER A 53 -18.68 0.18 7.31
CA SER A 53 -18.59 -0.88 6.30
C SER A 53 -18.68 -0.32 4.88
N MET A 54 -18.53 -1.16 3.85
CA MET A 54 -18.75 -0.76 2.47
C MET A 54 -20.12 -0.10 2.22
N TYR A 55 -21.15 -0.49 2.99
CA TYR A 55 -22.50 0.08 2.87
C TYR A 55 -22.61 1.53 3.37
N THR A 56 -21.70 1.97 4.21
CA THR A 56 -21.61 3.37 4.67
C THR A 56 -20.57 4.14 3.85
N ARG A 57 -19.49 3.51 3.43
CA ARG A 57 -18.38 4.15 2.71
C ARG A 57 -18.71 4.50 1.26
N VAL A 58 -19.51 3.67 0.57
CA VAL A 58 -19.95 4.02 -0.78
C VAL A 58 -20.81 5.29 -0.78
N PRO A 59 -21.86 5.44 0.05
CA PRO A 59 -22.54 6.72 0.20
C PRO A 59 -21.61 7.87 0.58
N GLU A 60 -20.71 7.66 1.53
CA GLU A 60 -19.75 8.70 1.97
C GLU A 60 -18.80 9.13 0.83
N SER A 61 -18.36 8.20 0.00
CA SER A 61 -17.57 8.47 -1.20
C SER A 61 -18.36 9.29 -2.23
N ASN A 62 -19.64 8.94 -2.42
CA ASN A 62 -20.52 9.65 -3.34
C ASN A 62 -20.81 11.08 -2.85
N ASP A 63 -21.05 11.27 -1.56
CA ASP A 63 -21.25 12.59 -0.92
C ASP A 63 -19.98 13.45 -0.93
N PHE A 64 -18.81 12.81 -0.79
CA PHE A 64 -17.51 13.47 -0.94
C PHE A 64 -17.28 13.95 -2.38
N GLY A 65 -17.99 13.38 -3.36
CA GLY A 65 -17.84 13.67 -4.78
C GLY A 65 -16.50 13.15 -5.31
N ALA A 66 -16.14 11.93 -4.93
CA ALA A 66 -14.90 11.30 -5.35
C ALA A 66 -14.80 11.17 -6.88
N ASP A 67 -13.62 11.43 -7.45
CA ASP A 67 -13.27 11.06 -8.83
C ASP A 67 -12.89 9.58 -8.92
N LEU A 68 -12.25 9.07 -7.85
CA LEU A 68 -11.86 7.68 -7.70
C LEU A 68 -12.29 7.13 -6.35
N HIS A 69 -13.00 6.00 -6.37
CA HIS A 69 -13.28 5.15 -5.21
C HIS A 69 -12.30 3.97 -5.23
N LEU A 70 -11.50 3.85 -4.18
CA LEU A 70 -10.37 2.93 -4.13
C LEU A 70 -10.48 1.96 -2.93
N PRO A 71 -11.18 0.83 -3.09
CA PRO A 71 -11.18 -0.23 -2.09
C PRO A 71 -9.79 -0.87 -1.95
N ILE A 72 -9.35 -1.05 -0.71
CA ILE A 72 -8.09 -1.73 -0.35
C ILE A 72 -8.42 -2.96 0.47
N HIS A 73 -8.09 -4.10 -0.06
CA HIS A 73 -8.37 -5.42 0.49
C HIS A 73 -7.16 -6.34 0.46
N THR A 74 -7.29 -7.49 1.10
CA THR A 74 -6.39 -8.62 0.97
C THR A 74 -7.18 -9.90 0.70
N ASN A 75 -6.69 -10.72 -0.20
CA ASN A 75 -7.35 -11.93 -0.68
C ASN A 75 -7.08 -13.14 0.23
N ALA A 76 -7.82 -14.23 0.00
CA ALA A 76 -7.58 -15.54 0.58
C ALA A 76 -7.97 -16.64 -0.41
N PHE A 77 -7.31 -17.78 -0.33
CA PHE A 77 -7.68 -18.97 -1.10
C PHE A 77 -7.39 -20.27 -0.32
N ASP A 78 -6.23 -20.88 -0.48
CA ASP A 78 -5.83 -22.14 0.14
C ASP A 78 -4.49 -22.07 0.91
N GLY A 79 -4.03 -20.87 1.18
CA GLY A 79 -2.75 -20.60 1.87
C GLY A 79 -1.51 -20.72 0.99
N SER A 80 -1.62 -21.20 -0.24
CA SER A 80 -0.49 -21.37 -1.17
C SER A 80 -0.44 -20.31 -2.28
N VAL A 81 -1.58 -19.70 -2.62
CA VAL A 81 -1.68 -18.67 -3.64
C VAL A 81 -1.07 -17.36 -3.14
N ALA A 82 -0.41 -16.65 -4.03
CA ALA A 82 0.26 -15.38 -3.75
C ALA A 82 0.10 -14.41 -4.91
N GLY A 83 0.12 -13.11 -4.64
CA GLY A 83 0.18 -12.08 -5.66
C GLY A 83 -0.90 -11.01 -5.58
N LEU A 84 -0.62 -9.92 -6.29
CA LEU A 84 -1.49 -8.76 -6.43
C LEU A 84 -2.60 -9.02 -7.44
N ARG A 85 -3.84 -8.62 -7.11
CA ARG A 85 -4.98 -8.63 -8.02
C ARG A 85 -5.68 -7.28 -8.01
N ILE A 86 -6.10 -6.79 -9.18
CA ILE A 86 -6.91 -5.56 -9.26
C ILE A 86 -8.20 -5.86 -10.03
N MET A 87 -9.32 -5.37 -9.52
CA MET A 87 -10.63 -5.58 -10.11
C MET A 87 -11.27 -4.25 -10.48
N VAL A 88 -11.93 -4.24 -11.65
CA VAL A 88 -12.65 -3.09 -12.19
C VAL A 88 -14.05 -3.52 -12.65
N TYR A 89 -14.96 -2.56 -12.81
CA TYR A 89 -16.29 -2.85 -13.34
C TYR A 89 -16.22 -3.42 -14.77
N LYS A 90 -15.44 -2.75 -15.63
CA LYS A 90 -15.24 -3.10 -17.04
C LYS A 90 -13.87 -2.66 -17.52
N LYS A 91 -13.23 -3.47 -18.34
CA LYS A 91 -11.99 -3.13 -19.05
C LYS A 91 -12.23 -2.21 -20.25
N GLY A 92 -11.16 -1.65 -20.81
CA GLY A 92 -11.20 -0.77 -21.98
C GLY A 92 -11.41 0.71 -21.68
N GLY A 93 -11.55 1.10 -20.39
CA GLY A 93 -11.76 2.46 -19.95
C GLY A 93 -10.72 2.98 -18.96
N GLU A 94 -11.02 4.13 -18.37
CA GLU A 94 -10.12 4.81 -17.42
C GLU A 94 -9.83 3.97 -16.17
N ALA A 95 -10.81 3.20 -15.67
CA ALA A 95 -10.61 2.29 -14.55
C ALA A 95 -9.46 1.27 -14.80
N GLU A 96 -9.40 0.71 -16.01
CA GLU A 96 -8.30 -0.21 -16.37
C GLU A 96 -6.96 0.53 -16.50
N GLN A 97 -6.95 1.78 -16.98
CA GLN A 97 -5.72 2.57 -17.07
C GLN A 97 -5.16 2.91 -15.68
N ILE A 98 -6.03 3.29 -14.74
CA ILE A 98 -5.66 3.49 -13.33
C ILE A 98 -5.14 2.19 -12.74
N ALA A 99 -5.85 1.08 -12.95
CA ALA A 99 -5.45 -0.24 -12.46
C ALA A 99 -4.07 -0.66 -12.99
N LYS A 100 -3.79 -0.43 -14.28
CA LYS A 100 -2.46 -0.67 -14.90
C LYS A 100 -1.37 0.18 -14.26
N ALA A 101 -1.64 1.45 -13.97
CA ALA A 101 -0.67 2.34 -13.35
C ALA A 101 -0.36 1.93 -11.89
N ILE A 102 -1.38 1.55 -11.12
CA ILE A 102 -1.20 0.99 -9.78
C ILE A 102 -0.42 -0.34 -9.86
N MET A 103 -0.81 -1.25 -10.75
CA MET A 103 -0.16 -2.55 -10.96
C MET A 103 1.33 -2.37 -11.28
N ALA A 104 1.67 -1.46 -12.19
CA ALA A 104 3.05 -1.21 -12.60
C ALA A 104 3.94 -0.73 -11.43
N ALA A 105 3.36 -0.02 -10.46
CA ALA A 105 4.09 0.48 -9.31
C ALA A 105 4.14 -0.53 -8.13
N LEU A 106 3.07 -1.31 -7.93
CA LEU A 106 2.92 -2.20 -6.77
C LEU A 106 3.46 -3.61 -7.02
N ALA A 107 3.26 -4.19 -8.21
CA ALA A 107 3.70 -5.55 -8.52
C ALA A 107 5.22 -5.78 -8.35
N PRO A 108 6.13 -4.82 -8.68
CA PRO A 108 7.56 -5.02 -8.48
C PRO A 108 8.01 -5.21 -7.03
N ILE A 109 7.20 -4.80 -6.06
CA ILE A 109 7.53 -4.94 -4.63
C ILE A 109 6.74 -6.06 -3.94
N THR A 110 5.75 -6.65 -4.61
CA THR A 110 4.92 -7.74 -4.08
C THR A 110 5.68 -9.07 -4.19
N PRO A 111 5.69 -9.94 -3.16
CA PRO A 111 6.46 -11.20 -3.22
C PRO A 111 5.89 -12.22 -4.21
N GLY A 112 4.59 -12.22 -4.45
CA GLY A 112 3.92 -13.15 -5.36
C GLY A 112 3.80 -12.63 -6.79
N ALA A 113 3.50 -13.51 -7.72
CA ALA A 113 3.17 -13.12 -9.09
C ALA A 113 1.83 -12.38 -9.15
N SER A 114 1.73 -11.33 -9.97
CA SER A 114 0.48 -10.61 -10.16
C SER A 114 -0.55 -11.48 -10.88
N ASP A 115 -1.77 -11.58 -10.34
CA ASP A 115 -2.93 -12.26 -10.94
C ASP A 115 -3.64 -11.37 -12.00
N GLY A 116 -3.11 -10.16 -12.21
CA GLY A 116 -3.52 -9.24 -13.24
C GLY A 116 -4.76 -8.42 -12.90
N ILE A 117 -5.38 -7.87 -13.96
CA ILE A 117 -6.58 -7.03 -13.87
C ILE A 117 -7.76 -7.82 -14.41
N SER A 118 -8.84 -7.90 -13.62
CA SER A 118 -10.07 -8.62 -13.98
C SER A 118 -11.31 -7.73 -13.91
N GLU A 119 -12.35 -8.10 -14.67
CA GLU A 119 -13.68 -7.51 -14.53
C GLU A 119 -14.43 -8.21 -13.39
N TYR A 120 -14.99 -7.42 -12.47
CA TYR A 120 -15.80 -7.95 -11.38
C TYR A 120 -16.97 -7.02 -11.02
N PRO A 121 -17.96 -6.87 -11.93
CA PRO A 121 -19.06 -5.91 -11.77
C PRO A 121 -20.03 -6.28 -10.63
N GLY A 122 -19.89 -7.47 -10.03
CA GLY A 122 -20.74 -7.93 -8.93
C GLY A 122 -20.34 -7.44 -7.54
N LEU A 123 -19.12 -6.91 -7.36
CA LEU A 123 -18.71 -6.36 -6.08
C LEU A 123 -19.50 -5.10 -5.74
N TYR A 124 -19.97 -5.01 -4.50
CA TYR A 124 -20.84 -3.91 -4.07
C TYR A 124 -20.21 -2.52 -4.31
N GLU A 125 -18.96 -2.32 -3.89
CA GLU A 125 -18.25 -1.04 -4.05
C GLU A 125 -17.97 -0.71 -5.52
N VAL A 126 -17.65 -1.72 -6.33
CA VAL A 126 -17.43 -1.56 -7.77
C VAL A 126 -18.71 -1.17 -8.50
N LYS A 127 -19.85 -1.73 -8.08
CA LYS A 127 -21.17 -1.52 -8.71
C LYS A 127 -21.85 -0.22 -8.30
N ASN A 128 -21.71 0.21 -7.04
CA ASN A 128 -22.56 1.23 -6.43
C ASN A 128 -21.84 2.56 -6.20
N SER A 129 -20.53 2.65 -6.43
CA SER A 129 -19.81 3.92 -6.43
C SER A 129 -20.20 4.75 -7.67
N ASN A 130 -20.47 6.04 -7.48
CA ASN A 130 -20.63 7.00 -8.57
C ASN A 130 -19.29 7.37 -9.23
N ALA A 131 -18.20 7.21 -8.48
CA ALA A 131 -16.84 7.42 -8.96
C ALA A 131 -16.35 6.23 -9.79
N ILE A 132 -15.28 6.43 -10.56
CA ILE A 132 -14.50 5.31 -11.08
C ILE A 132 -14.06 4.45 -9.89
N CYS A 133 -14.29 3.13 -9.95
CA CYS A 133 -13.88 2.23 -8.90
C CYS A 133 -12.76 1.32 -9.38
N VAL A 134 -11.66 1.28 -8.59
CA VAL A 134 -10.52 0.36 -8.79
C VAL A 134 -10.28 -0.36 -7.47
N TYR A 135 -10.63 -1.64 -7.43
CA TYR A 135 -10.57 -2.48 -6.25
C TYR A 135 -9.23 -3.23 -6.21
N VAL A 136 -8.46 -3.04 -5.16
CA VAL A 136 -7.09 -3.56 -5.05
C VAL A 136 -7.02 -4.62 -3.96
N GLU A 137 -6.68 -5.86 -4.36
CA GLU A 137 -6.24 -6.93 -3.46
C GLU A 137 -4.72 -6.91 -3.42
N VAL A 138 -4.13 -6.43 -2.34
CA VAL A 138 -2.67 -6.18 -2.27
C VAL A 138 -1.83 -7.46 -2.15
N GLY A 139 -2.45 -8.58 -1.80
CA GLY A 139 -1.84 -9.91 -1.63
C GLY A 139 -2.78 -10.83 -0.87
N PHE A 140 -2.34 -12.04 -0.54
CA PHE A 140 -3.12 -13.08 0.14
C PHE A 140 -2.79 -13.15 1.63
N HIS A 141 -3.77 -12.83 2.49
CA HIS A 141 -3.57 -12.82 3.94
C HIS A 141 -3.52 -14.22 4.58
N ASP A 142 -4.00 -15.25 3.89
CA ASP A 142 -3.91 -16.66 4.30
C ASP A 142 -2.58 -17.33 3.89
N ASN A 143 -1.79 -16.68 3.01
CA ASN A 143 -0.43 -17.09 2.70
C ASN A 143 0.55 -16.50 3.73
N PRO A 144 1.30 -17.32 4.52
CA PRO A 144 2.15 -16.80 5.59
C PRO A 144 3.22 -15.80 5.14
N GLN A 145 3.81 -16.00 3.96
CA GLN A 145 4.84 -15.12 3.42
C GLN A 145 4.27 -13.77 3.01
N GLU A 146 3.11 -13.74 2.32
CA GLU A 146 2.45 -12.49 1.94
C GLU A 146 1.84 -11.77 3.12
N ALA A 147 1.22 -12.51 4.07
CA ALA A 147 0.70 -11.95 5.30
C ALA A 147 1.79 -11.18 6.07
N GLN A 148 2.98 -11.79 6.26
CA GLN A 148 4.10 -11.13 6.91
C GLN A 148 4.59 -9.92 6.11
N TRP A 149 4.69 -10.06 4.77
CA TRP A 149 5.10 -8.97 3.91
C TRP A 149 4.12 -7.78 3.99
N ILE A 150 2.80 -8.00 3.97
CA ILE A 150 1.80 -6.94 4.08
C ILE A 150 1.94 -6.19 5.42
N ILE A 151 2.13 -6.93 6.53
CA ILE A 151 2.33 -6.37 7.87
C ILE A 151 3.55 -5.43 7.89
N ASP A 152 4.67 -5.89 7.32
CA ASP A 152 5.96 -5.20 7.39
C ASP A 152 6.07 -4.04 6.38
N HIS A 153 5.24 -4.03 5.31
CA HIS A 153 5.40 -3.10 4.18
C HIS A 153 4.23 -2.13 3.99
N THR A 154 3.41 -1.89 5.04
CA THR A 154 2.26 -0.96 4.99
C THR A 154 2.59 0.36 4.28
N GLN A 155 3.72 1.00 4.64
CA GLN A 155 4.13 2.27 4.05
C GLN A 155 4.56 2.11 2.58
N ALA A 156 5.30 1.06 2.26
CA ALA A 156 5.76 0.80 0.88
C ALA A 156 4.59 0.51 -0.07
N ILE A 157 3.58 -0.23 0.39
CA ILE A 157 2.35 -0.50 -0.36
C ILE A 157 1.61 0.81 -0.65
N ALA A 158 1.40 1.65 0.36
CA ALA A 158 0.76 2.95 0.22
C ALA A 158 1.50 3.87 -0.76
N GLU A 159 2.82 3.96 -0.64
CA GLU A 159 3.65 4.77 -1.54
C GLU A 159 3.63 4.24 -2.99
N ALA A 160 3.61 2.93 -3.19
CA ALA A 160 3.51 2.34 -4.53
C ALA A 160 2.16 2.65 -5.19
N ILE A 161 1.04 2.52 -4.45
CA ILE A 161 -0.29 2.90 -4.96
C ILE A 161 -0.32 4.40 -5.29
N CYS A 162 0.22 5.26 -4.41
CA CYS A 162 0.32 6.70 -4.64
C CYS A 162 1.14 7.01 -5.90
N LYS A 163 2.29 6.37 -6.12
CA LYS A 163 3.10 6.51 -7.35
C LYS A 163 2.32 6.15 -8.59
N GLY A 164 1.56 5.05 -8.57
CA GLY A 164 0.71 4.64 -9.67
C GLY A 164 -0.32 5.71 -10.00
N LEU A 165 -1.01 6.26 -9.00
CA LEU A 165 -1.99 7.32 -9.17
C LEU A 165 -1.36 8.63 -9.65
N CYS A 166 -0.21 9.02 -9.10
CA CYS A 166 0.55 10.17 -9.60
C CYS A 166 0.91 10.02 -11.08
N SER A 167 1.40 8.84 -11.48
CA SER A 167 1.72 8.53 -12.87
C SER A 167 0.51 8.64 -13.80
N HIS A 168 -0.65 8.08 -13.38
CA HIS A 168 -1.87 8.13 -14.18
C HIS A 168 -2.41 9.56 -14.37
N TYR A 169 -2.46 10.33 -13.28
CA TYR A 169 -3.03 11.69 -13.30
C TYR A 169 -2.03 12.79 -13.70
N GLY A 170 -0.79 12.43 -14.03
CA GLY A 170 0.26 13.41 -14.39
C GLY A 170 0.66 14.32 -13.23
N VAL A 171 0.54 13.85 -12.00
CA VAL A 171 0.92 14.56 -10.77
C VAL A 171 2.34 14.19 -10.39
N THR A 172 3.15 15.18 -9.97
CA THR A 172 4.50 14.89 -9.48
C THR A 172 4.43 14.10 -8.17
N TYR A 173 5.04 12.93 -8.14
CA TYR A 173 5.17 12.15 -6.91
C TYR A 173 6.16 12.83 -5.95
N VAL A 174 5.71 13.08 -4.74
CA VAL A 174 6.52 13.58 -3.63
C VAL A 174 6.75 12.42 -2.65
N PRO A 175 7.99 11.94 -2.46
CA PRO A 175 8.25 10.83 -1.55
C PRO A 175 7.96 11.21 -0.09
N GLY A 176 7.54 10.22 0.72
CA GLY A 176 7.46 10.37 2.17
C GLY A 176 8.84 10.50 2.79
N GLU A 177 8.87 10.98 4.03
CA GLU A 177 10.09 10.94 4.82
C GLU A 177 10.54 9.48 4.98
N GLN A 178 11.77 9.18 4.57
CA GLN A 178 12.34 7.87 4.80
C GLN A 178 12.81 7.79 6.26
N THR A 179 12.26 6.84 7.01
CA THR A 179 12.77 6.55 8.35
C THR A 179 14.10 5.81 8.20
N ILE A 180 15.18 6.49 8.51
CA ILE A 180 16.51 5.89 8.53
C ILE A 180 16.72 5.30 9.92
N TYR A 181 16.83 3.97 9.98
CA TYR A 181 17.24 3.27 11.20
C TYR A 181 18.76 3.19 11.23
N ARG A 182 19.37 3.66 12.31
CA ARG A 182 20.81 3.59 12.53
C ARG A 182 21.09 2.54 13.59
N VAL A 183 22.00 1.62 13.29
CA VAL A 183 22.52 0.66 14.27
C VAL A 183 23.88 1.16 14.76
N GLN A 184 23.99 1.42 16.04
CA GLN A 184 25.26 1.80 16.66
C GLN A 184 25.97 0.52 17.12
N VAL A 185 27.17 0.26 16.58
CA VAL A 185 27.95 -0.94 16.85
C VAL A 185 29.08 -0.74 17.85
N GLY A 186 29.30 0.51 18.34
CA GLY A 186 30.29 0.83 19.35
C GLY A 186 30.29 2.29 19.75
N ALA A 187 30.80 2.59 20.94
CA ALA A 187 31.10 3.94 21.44
C ALA A 187 32.45 3.92 22.13
N PHE A 188 33.33 4.87 21.80
CA PHE A 188 34.73 4.90 22.26
C PHE A 188 35.13 6.29 22.73
N LEU A 189 35.85 6.36 23.83
CA LEU A 189 36.48 7.61 24.31
C LEU A 189 37.65 8.00 23.41
N GLU A 190 38.38 7.02 22.90
CA GLU A 190 39.56 7.20 22.06
C GLU A 190 39.19 7.06 20.56
N LYS A 191 39.39 8.12 19.78
CA LYS A 191 39.10 8.16 18.32
C LYS A 191 39.77 6.99 17.56
N ARG A 192 41.00 6.63 17.94
CA ARG A 192 41.75 5.50 17.29
C ARG A 192 41.01 4.18 17.38
N ASN A 193 40.29 3.92 18.48
CA ASN A 193 39.52 2.69 18.67
C ASN A 193 38.26 2.67 17.78
N ALA A 194 37.59 3.81 17.63
CA ALA A 194 36.48 3.97 16.70
C ALA A 194 36.93 3.76 15.23
N LEU A 195 38.07 4.36 14.86
CA LEU A 195 38.65 4.17 13.50
C LEU A 195 38.98 2.70 13.22
N ARG A 196 39.56 1.99 14.19
CA ARG A 196 39.88 0.56 14.03
C ARG A 196 38.65 -0.29 13.80
N LEU A 197 37.57 -0.06 14.58
CA LEU A 197 36.31 -0.80 14.38
C LEU A 197 35.67 -0.46 13.03
N ARG A 198 35.65 0.81 12.62
CA ARG A 198 35.16 1.22 11.28
C ARG A 198 35.91 0.48 10.17
N ASP A 199 37.25 0.47 10.21
CA ASP A 199 38.09 -0.13 9.18
C ASP A 199 37.91 -1.66 9.13
N ASP A 200 37.72 -2.31 10.30
CA ASP A 200 37.40 -3.73 10.38
C ASP A 200 36.03 -4.05 9.75
N LEU A 201 35.01 -3.25 10.01
CA LEU A 201 33.71 -3.40 9.40
C LEU A 201 33.77 -3.20 7.88
N ILE A 202 34.48 -2.18 7.40
CA ILE A 202 34.67 -1.93 5.96
C ILE A 202 35.38 -3.13 5.30
N SER A 203 36.40 -3.71 5.94
CA SER A 203 37.11 -4.89 5.42
C SER A 203 36.21 -6.12 5.29
N LYS A 204 35.11 -6.18 6.08
CA LYS A 204 34.09 -7.23 6.04
C LYS A 204 32.92 -6.91 5.10
N GLY A 205 33.01 -5.82 4.32
CA GLY A 205 32.01 -5.44 3.32
C GLY A 205 30.83 -4.61 3.83
N TYR A 206 30.89 -4.09 5.04
CA TYR A 206 29.88 -3.18 5.59
C TYR A 206 30.24 -1.72 5.27
N GLU A 207 29.25 -0.90 4.94
CA GLU A 207 29.41 0.55 4.96
C GLU A 207 29.44 1.03 6.42
N ALA A 208 30.53 1.64 6.84
CA ALA A 208 30.71 2.11 8.20
C ALA A 208 31.30 3.53 8.25
N PHE A 209 30.77 4.37 9.13
CA PHE A 209 31.26 5.74 9.37
C PHE A 209 31.20 6.07 10.86
N ILE A 210 31.95 7.10 11.27
CA ILE A 210 31.96 7.60 12.64
C ILE A 210 31.09 8.84 12.72
N THR A 211 30.18 8.87 13.72
CA THR A 211 29.43 10.06 14.11
C THR A 211 29.89 10.52 15.49
N GLN A 212 29.91 11.82 15.72
CA GLN A 212 30.10 12.44 17.04
C GLN A 212 28.78 12.90 17.63
#